data_91be90e152423abc185b065fa4509c8d
#
_entry.id   91be90e152423abc185b065fa4509c8d
#
_cell.length_a   1.000
_cell.length_b   1.000
_cell.length_c   1.000
_cell.angle_alpha   90.00
_cell.angle_beta   90.00
_cell.angle_gamma   90.00
#
_symmetry.space_group_name_H-M   'P 1'
#
loop_
_entity.id
_entity.type
_entity.pdbx_description
1 polymer ?
#
loop_
_entity_poly.entity_id
_entity_poly.type
_entity_poly.pdbx_seq_one_letter_code
_entity_poly.pdbx_strand_id
1 'polypeptide(L)'
;KLCSPSRFAALFLTALGGTPVNMPVAQVTEGVSKGVIDGAMAPWEVLPATKIDEVVKFHMEGQANQPGFTQTPMALLMNQRKFDSLPADLKAVVEKNSGLVA
;
A
#
# COMPACT_ATOMS: atom_id res chain seq x y z
N LYS A 1 -1.26 -16.60 -9.80
CA LYS A 1 -0.89 -16.27 -8.41
C LYS A 1 -0.45 -14.81 -8.36
N LEU A 2 -1.08 -13.99 -7.52
CA LEU A 2 -0.78 -12.57 -7.44
C LEU A 2 -0.40 -12.20 -6.01
N CYS A 3 0.67 -11.44 -5.84
CA CYS A 3 1.01 -10.91 -4.52
C CYS A 3 -0.08 -9.95 -4.04
N SER A 4 -0.52 -10.15 -2.81
CA SER A 4 -1.46 -9.26 -2.12
C SER A 4 -0.77 -8.62 -0.91
N PRO A 5 -0.64 -7.30 -0.86
CA PRO A 5 0.05 -6.61 0.22
C PRO A 5 -0.78 -6.53 1.52
N SER A 6 -2.06 -6.88 1.46
CA SER A 6 -2.95 -6.81 2.62
C SER A 6 -4.05 -7.86 2.55
N ARG A 7 -4.70 -8.10 3.70
CA ARG A 7 -5.86 -8.99 3.77
C ARG A 7 -7.01 -8.54 2.86
N PHE A 8 -7.22 -7.23 2.76
CA PHE A 8 -8.25 -6.67 1.89
C PHE A 8 -7.92 -6.97 0.41
N ALA A 9 -6.67 -6.72 -0.01
CA ALA A 9 -6.22 -7.03 -1.36
C ALA A 9 -6.34 -8.53 -1.68
N ALA A 10 -6.10 -9.41 -0.70
CA ALA A 10 -6.29 -10.84 -0.88
C ALA A 10 -7.76 -11.21 -1.14
N LEU A 11 -8.69 -10.65 -0.38
CA LEU A 11 -10.13 -10.85 -0.59
C LEU A 11 -10.58 -10.31 -1.96
N PHE A 12 -10.10 -9.16 -2.34
CA PHE A 12 -10.37 -8.55 -3.65
C PHE A 12 -9.89 -9.46 -4.79
N LEU A 13 -8.64 -9.92 -4.75
CA LEU A 13 -8.09 -10.83 -5.74
C LEU A 13 -8.84 -12.16 -5.81
N THR A 14 -9.25 -12.69 -4.66
CA THR A 14 -10.07 -13.91 -4.61
C THR A 14 -11.42 -13.72 -5.27
N ALA A 15 -12.08 -12.60 -5.03
CA ALA A 15 -13.37 -12.27 -5.64
C ALA A 15 -13.28 -12.15 -7.18
N LEU A 16 -12.12 -11.76 -7.70
CA LEU A 16 -11.83 -11.73 -9.13
C LEU A 16 -11.35 -13.08 -9.71
N GLY A 17 -11.37 -14.17 -8.92
CA GLY A 17 -10.92 -15.48 -9.33
C GLY A 17 -9.40 -15.68 -9.32
N GLY A 18 -8.66 -14.74 -8.78
CA GLY A 18 -7.21 -14.83 -8.62
C GLY A 18 -6.80 -15.67 -7.39
N THR A 19 -5.57 -16.13 -7.37
CA THR A 19 -4.97 -16.79 -6.20
C THR A 19 -4.05 -15.81 -5.49
N PRO A 20 -4.44 -15.24 -4.33
CA PRO A 20 -3.60 -14.32 -3.59
C PRO A 20 -2.44 -15.05 -2.92
N VAL A 21 -1.27 -14.43 -2.95
CA VAL A 21 -0.07 -14.87 -2.23
C VAL A 21 0.36 -13.74 -1.32
N ASN A 22 0.37 -13.97 -0.02
CA ASN A 22 0.84 -12.98 0.94
C ASN A 22 2.37 -13.08 1.04
N MET A 23 3.06 -12.01 0.65
CA MET A 23 4.52 -11.92 0.79
C MET A 23 4.94 -10.47 1.08
N PRO A 24 6.09 -10.27 1.74
CA PRO A 24 6.64 -8.94 1.95
C PRO A 24 6.91 -8.22 0.63
N VAL A 25 6.62 -6.93 0.57
CA VAL A 25 6.81 -6.11 -0.65
C VAL A 25 8.24 -6.20 -1.19
N ALA A 26 9.24 -6.26 -0.31
CA ALA A 26 10.65 -6.42 -0.70
C ALA A 26 10.96 -7.71 -1.48
N GLN A 27 10.11 -8.73 -1.39
CA GLN A 27 10.30 -10.02 -2.06
C GLN A 27 9.51 -10.13 -3.37
N VAL A 28 8.69 -9.16 -3.69
CA VAL A 28 7.78 -9.22 -4.84
C VAL A 28 8.54 -9.29 -6.16
N THR A 29 9.51 -8.41 -6.35
CA THR A 29 10.32 -8.35 -7.58
C THR A 29 11.05 -9.66 -7.84
N GLU A 30 11.66 -10.22 -6.80
CA GLU A 30 12.30 -11.54 -6.87
C GLU A 30 11.29 -12.65 -7.15
N GLY A 31 10.12 -12.62 -6.49
CA GLY A 31 9.05 -13.58 -6.69
C GLY A 31 8.51 -13.60 -8.12
N VAL A 32 8.36 -12.43 -8.74
CA VAL A 32 7.97 -12.31 -10.16
C VAL A 32 9.10 -12.80 -11.07
N SER A 33 10.34 -12.37 -10.85
CA SER A 33 11.49 -12.78 -11.65
C SER A 33 11.71 -14.28 -11.67
N LYS A 34 11.46 -14.94 -10.55
CA LYS A 34 11.59 -16.41 -10.41
C LYS A 34 10.32 -17.19 -10.79
N GLY A 35 9.25 -16.52 -11.18
CA GLY A 35 7.98 -17.16 -11.53
C GLY A 35 7.24 -17.83 -10.35
N VAL A 36 7.56 -17.44 -9.11
CA VAL A 36 6.83 -17.89 -7.91
C VAL A 36 5.44 -17.29 -7.89
N ILE A 37 5.33 -16.04 -8.31
CA ILE A 37 4.09 -15.30 -8.55
C ILE A 37 4.07 -14.75 -9.97
N ASP A 38 2.88 -14.58 -10.52
CA ASP A 38 2.66 -14.12 -11.90
C ASP A 38 2.55 -12.59 -11.98
N GLY A 39 2.44 -11.92 -10.82
CA GLY A 39 2.31 -10.48 -10.72
C GLY A 39 2.00 -10.03 -9.29
N ALA A 40 1.72 -8.75 -9.13
CA ALA A 40 1.43 -8.18 -7.82
C ALA A 40 0.40 -7.06 -7.91
N MET A 41 -0.34 -6.88 -6.82
CA MET A 41 -1.16 -5.71 -6.58
C MET A 41 -0.35 -4.74 -5.72
N ALA A 42 -0.02 -3.59 -6.25
CA ALA A 42 0.81 -2.59 -5.58
C ALA A 42 0.39 -1.18 -5.98
N PRO A 43 0.49 -0.20 -5.08
CA PRO A 43 0.33 1.20 -5.44
C PRO A 43 1.54 1.70 -6.24
N TRP A 44 1.32 2.68 -7.11
CA TRP A 44 2.34 3.20 -8.02
C TRP A 44 3.56 3.80 -7.28
N GLU A 45 3.36 4.37 -6.10
CA GLU A 45 4.43 4.99 -5.31
C GLU A 45 5.51 4.01 -4.83
N VAL A 46 5.23 2.71 -4.77
CA VAL A 46 6.22 1.73 -4.32
C VAL A 46 7.12 1.22 -5.44
N LEU A 47 6.80 1.49 -6.70
CA LEU A 47 7.55 1.02 -7.86
C LEU A 47 9.04 1.41 -7.81
N PRO A 48 9.41 2.68 -7.58
CA PRO A 48 10.82 3.07 -7.54
C PRO A 48 11.64 2.33 -6.47
N ALA A 49 11.00 2.04 -5.32
CA ALA A 49 11.68 1.34 -4.23
C ALA A 49 11.78 -0.16 -4.45
N THR A 50 10.84 -0.76 -5.16
CA THR A 50 10.76 -2.21 -5.38
C THR A 50 11.31 -2.65 -6.72
N LYS A 51 11.46 -1.72 -7.67
CA LYS A 51 11.90 -2.00 -9.05
C LYS A 51 11.07 -3.10 -9.74
N ILE A 52 9.82 -3.20 -9.38
CA ILE A 52 8.92 -4.21 -9.96
C ILE A 52 8.66 -3.93 -11.45
N ASP A 53 8.71 -2.67 -11.85
CA ASP A 53 8.61 -2.21 -13.23
C ASP A 53 9.72 -2.77 -14.14
N GLU A 54 10.88 -3.12 -13.59
CA GLU A 54 11.97 -3.74 -14.35
C GLU A 54 11.66 -5.21 -14.73
N VAL A 55 10.73 -5.87 -14.02
CA VAL A 55 10.44 -7.31 -14.20
C VAL A 55 9.04 -7.61 -14.74
N VAL A 56 8.14 -6.63 -14.78
CA VAL A 56 6.80 -6.76 -15.36
C VAL A 56 6.72 -6.05 -16.71
N LYS A 57 5.97 -6.65 -17.63
CA LYS A 57 5.76 -6.07 -18.98
C LYS A 57 4.40 -5.39 -19.14
N PHE A 58 3.47 -5.72 -18.29
CA PHE A 58 2.10 -5.25 -18.37
C PHE A 58 1.64 -4.76 -17.00
N HIS A 59 0.80 -3.73 -17.04
CA HIS A 59 0.11 -3.23 -15.85
C HIS A 59 -1.35 -3.02 -16.17
N MET A 60 -2.18 -3.06 -15.15
CA MET A 60 -3.60 -2.80 -15.24
C MET A 60 -4.00 -1.78 -14.18
N GLU A 61 -4.72 -0.79 -14.62
CA GLU A 61 -5.30 0.25 -13.75
C GLU A 61 -6.75 0.51 -14.13
N GLY A 62 -7.48 1.20 -13.27
CA GLY A 62 -8.83 1.66 -13.59
C GLY A 62 -8.82 2.73 -14.68
N GLN A 63 -9.98 2.95 -15.32
CA GLN A 63 -10.12 4.05 -16.29
C GLN A 63 -9.96 5.40 -15.57
N ALA A 64 -9.45 6.41 -16.30
CA ALA A 64 -9.08 7.72 -15.74
C ALA A 64 -10.20 8.45 -14.96
N ASN A 65 -11.46 8.15 -15.25
CA ASN A 65 -12.64 8.75 -14.63
C ASN A 65 -13.39 7.79 -13.70
N GLN A 66 -12.81 6.66 -13.36
CA GLN A 66 -13.38 5.72 -12.40
C GLN A 66 -12.54 5.67 -11.11
N PRO A 67 -13.15 5.35 -9.97
CA PRO A 67 -12.38 5.08 -8.76
C PRO A 67 -11.35 3.99 -9.00
N GLY A 68 -10.16 4.14 -8.41
CA GLY A 68 -9.15 3.07 -8.44
C GLY A 68 -9.69 1.77 -7.83
N PHE A 69 -9.11 0.64 -8.20
CA PHE A 69 -9.54 -0.68 -7.71
C PHE A 69 -9.51 -0.80 -6.18
N THR A 70 -8.58 -0.11 -5.55
CA THR A 70 -8.48 -0.02 -4.10
C THR A 70 -7.92 1.34 -3.70
N GLN A 71 -8.29 1.79 -2.51
CA GLN A 71 -7.70 2.95 -1.87
C GLN A 71 -7.04 2.50 -0.56
N THR A 72 -5.79 2.89 -0.37
CA THR A 72 -5.06 2.59 0.85
C THR A 72 -4.91 3.89 1.64
N PRO A 73 -5.68 4.09 2.71
CA PRO A 73 -5.47 5.23 3.58
C PRO A 73 -4.14 5.07 4.32
N MET A 74 -3.35 6.12 4.32
CA MET A 74 -2.13 6.21 5.13
C MET A 74 -2.39 7.13 6.30
N ALA A 75 -1.92 6.74 7.47
CA ALA A 75 -2.03 7.55 8.67
C ALA A 75 -0.70 7.59 9.42
N LEU A 76 -0.27 8.78 9.79
CA LEU A 76 0.80 8.97 10.75
C LEU A 76 0.16 8.95 12.14
N LEU A 77 0.51 7.95 12.94
CA LEU A 77 -0.11 7.72 14.24
C LEU A 77 0.88 8.04 15.37
N MET A 78 0.36 8.64 16.42
CA MET A 78 1.11 8.89 17.65
C MET A 78 0.43 8.20 18.83
N ASN A 79 1.22 7.64 19.74
CA ASN A 79 0.71 7.05 20.97
C ASN A 79 0.08 8.16 21.83
N GLN A 80 -1.13 7.95 22.35
CA GLN A 80 -1.87 8.95 23.13
C GLN A 80 -1.06 9.42 24.37
N ARG A 81 -0.44 8.51 25.11
CA ARG A 81 0.37 8.90 26.28
C ARG A 81 1.57 9.77 25.91
N LYS A 82 2.16 9.53 24.73
CA LYS A 82 3.24 10.38 24.21
C LYS A 82 2.72 11.76 23.83
N PHE A 83 1.59 11.84 23.17
CA PHE A 83 0.94 13.11 22.88
C PHE A 83 0.63 13.87 24.15
N ASP A 84 0.03 13.23 25.16
CA ASP A 84 -0.31 13.83 26.45
C ASP A 84 0.93 14.34 27.23
N SER A 85 2.09 13.74 27.00
CA SER A 85 3.36 14.14 27.62
C SER A 85 4.08 15.27 26.91
N LEU A 86 3.60 15.73 25.77
CA LEU A 86 4.20 16.85 25.06
C LEU A 86 3.96 18.19 25.81
N PRO A 87 4.90 19.12 25.76
CA PRO A 87 4.68 20.51 26.13
C PRO A 87 3.50 21.13 25.37
N ALA A 88 2.85 22.13 25.95
CA ALA A 88 1.62 22.70 25.40
C ALA A 88 1.82 23.33 24.00
N ASP A 89 2.96 23.94 23.77
CA ASP A 89 3.34 24.51 22.47
C ASP A 89 3.47 23.44 21.38
N LEU A 90 4.10 22.30 21.69
CA LEU A 90 4.23 21.18 20.76
C LEU A 90 2.90 20.45 20.51
N LYS A 91 2.04 20.33 21.54
CA LYS A 91 0.67 19.83 21.34
C LYS A 91 -0.10 20.66 20.34
N ALA A 92 -0.07 21.99 20.50
CA ALA A 92 -0.74 22.92 19.60
C ALA A 92 -0.22 22.79 18.15
N VAL A 93 1.07 22.57 17.95
CA VAL A 93 1.65 22.33 16.62
C VAL A 93 1.13 21.02 16.03
N VAL A 94 1.11 19.93 16.81
CA VAL A 94 0.59 18.64 16.33
C VAL A 94 -0.88 18.74 15.98
N GLU A 95 -1.70 19.34 16.84
CA GLU A 95 -3.13 19.52 16.61
C GLU A 95 -3.42 20.36 15.36
N LYS A 96 -2.69 21.46 15.19
CA LYS A 96 -2.83 22.33 14.01
C LYS A 96 -2.51 21.62 12.69
N ASN A 97 -1.62 20.64 12.73
CA ASN A 97 -1.16 19.91 11.55
C ASN A 97 -1.72 18.47 11.50
N SER A 98 -2.84 18.22 12.15
CA SER A 98 -3.49 16.91 12.20
C SER A 98 -4.96 17.00 11.79
N GLY A 99 -5.50 15.87 11.32
CA GLY A 99 -6.90 15.77 10.94
C GLY A 99 -7.15 16.04 9.45
N LEU A 100 -8.40 16.34 9.11
CA LEU A 100 -8.83 16.53 7.71
C LEU A 100 -8.38 17.85 7.07
N VAL A 101 -7.73 18.71 7.82
CA VAL A 101 -7.33 20.07 7.40
C VAL A 101 -5.80 20.21 7.33
N ALA A 102 -5.07 19.11 7.53
CA ALA A 102 -3.61 19.09 7.49
C ALA A 102 -3.09 18.99 6.05
#